data_ee617385b3ab7f90baa173bdbce237db
#
_entry.id   ee617385b3ab7f90baa173bdbce237db
#
_cell.length_a   1.000
_cell.length_b   1.000
_cell.length_c   1.000
_cell.angle_alpha   90.00
_cell.angle_beta   90.00
_cell.angle_gamma   90.00
#
_symmetry.space_group_name_H-M   'P 1'
#
loop_
_entity.id
_entity.type
_entity.pdbx_description
1 polymer ?
#
loop_
_entity_poly.entity_id
_entity_poly.type
_entity_poly.pdbx_seq_one_letter_code
_entity_poly.pdbx_strand_id
1 'polypeptide(L)'
;MLRYRLYFVGLYLCALLYIAAGINHFVNAEMYLRTMPPYLPAHEALVALSGVIEIVLGVALVLRPKTRLRVWAAWGIVLLLIAVFPANIQTYLNMKATADPRLTFALVRLPLQLPLIAWAWAYTRLMPQRPKSR
;
A
#
# COMPACT_ATOMS: atom_id res chain seq x y z
N MET A 1 9.46 -8.91 -25.11
CA MET A 1 10.51 -8.20 -24.33
C MET A 1 9.96 -7.02 -23.54
N LEU A 2 9.24 -6.07 -24.19
CA LEU A 2 8.72 -4.85 -23.55
C LEU A 2 7.77 -5.15 -22.36
N ARG A 3 6.76 -6.00 -22.52
CA ARG A 3 5.81 -6.39 -21.46
C ARG A 3 6.52 -6.97 -20.21
N TYR A 4 7.59 -7.73 -20.41
CA TYR A 4 8.39 -8.29 -19.32
C TYR A 4 9.13 -7.19 -18.55
N ARG A 5 9.74 -6.22 -19.27
CA ARG A 5 10.41 -5.07 -18.63
C ARG A 5 9.43 -4.20 -17.88
N LEU A 6 8.29 -3.85 -18.47
CA LEU A 6 7.24 -3.05 -17.83
C LEU A 6 6.70 -3.72 -16.56
N TYR A 7 6.56 -5.05 -16.58
CA TYR A 7 6.15 -5.80 -15.41
C TYR A 7 7.10 -5.59 -14.22
N PHE A 8 8.42 -5.70 -14.45
CA PHE A 8 9.40 -5.50 -13.38
C PHE A 8 9.51 -4.05 -12.94
N VAL A 9 9.47 -3.12 -13.86
CA VAL A 9 9.46 -1.68 -13.52
C VAL A 9 8.26 -1.38 -12.61
N GLY A 10 7.07 -1.83 -12.98
CA GLY A 10 5.88 -1.67 -12.14
C GLY A 10 6.00 -2.38 -10.79
N LEU A 11 6.60 -3.57 -10.73
CA LEU A 11 6.84 -4.30 -9.49
C LEU A 11 7.78 -3.54 -8.54
N TYR A 12 8.91 -3.03 -9.05
CA TYR A 12 9.86 -2.26 -8.24
C TYR A 12 9.28 -0.92 -7.79
N LEU A 13 8.51 -0.24 -8.64
CA LEU A 13 7.81 0.99 -8.25
C LEU A 13 6.76 0.73 -7.16
N CYS A 14 6.01 -0.37 -7.29
CA CYS A 14 5.05 -0.79 -6.27
C CYS A 14 5.77 -1.06 -4.93
N ALA A 15 6.85 -1.83 -4.94
CA ALA A 15 7.63 -2.12 -3.74
C ALA A 15 8.19 -0.84 -3.10
N LEU A 16 8.76 0.05 -3.90
CA LEU A 16 9.30 1.33 -3.42
C LEU A 16 8.22 2.19 -2.76
N LEU A 17 7.03 2.25 -3.36
CA LEU A 17 5.89 2.97 -2.80
C LEU A 17 5.54 2.48 -1.40
N TYR A 18 5.42 1.14 -1.19
CA TYR A 18 5.07 0.59 0.11
C TYR A 18 6.20 0.68 1.13
N ILE A 19 7.45 0.52 0.73
CA ILE A 19 8.59 0.74 1.62
C ILE A 19 8.62 2.20 2.08
N ALA A 20 8.48 3.15 1.17
CA ALA A 20 8.47 4.58 1.50
C ALA A 20 7.26 4.95 2.37
N ALA A 21 6.07 4.42 2.07
CA ALA A 21 4.88 4.62 2.89
C ALA A 21 5.06 4.06 4.30
N GLY A 22 5.60 2.85 4.43
CA GLY A 22 5.88 2.23 5.72
C GLY A 22 6.90 3.02 6.55
N ILE A 23 7.97 3.52 5.94
CA ILE A 23 8.94 4.40 6.60
C ILE A 23 8.25 5.69 7.08
N ASN A 24 7.34 6.24 6.26
CA ASN A 24 6.62 7.46 6.60
C ASN A 24 5.73 7.32 7.84
N HIS A 25 5.25 6.10 8.18
CA HIS A 25 4.55 5.83 9.42
C HIS A 25 5.39 6.15 10.67
N PHE A 26 6.71 6.00 10.58
CA PHE A 26 7.63 6.31 11.68
C PHE A 26 8.10 7.77 11.66
N VAL A 27 8.34 8.33 10.47
CA VAL A 27 8.82 9.72 10.32
C VAL A 27 7.71 10.72 10.64
N ASN A 28 6.47 10.44 10.26
CA ASN A 28 5.31 11.30 10.44
C ASN A 28 4.19 10.61 11.23
N ALA A 29 4.54 9.89 12.29
CA ALA A 29 3.59 9.08 13.09
C ALA A 29 2.36 9.86 13.55
N GLU A 30 2.55 11.12 13.98
CA GLU A 30 1.47 11.97 14.47
C GLU A 30 0.39 12.23 13.40
N MET A 31 0.79 12.36 12.14
CA MET A 31 -0.17 12.51 11.04
C MET A 31 -1.10 11.28 10.92
N TYR A 32 -0.54 10.08 11.08
CA TYR A 32 -1.32 8.85 11.04
C TYR A 32 -2.19 8.66 12.28
N LEU A 33 -1.68 9.02 13.47
CA LEU A 33 -2.45 8.95 14.72
C LEU A 33 -3.72 9.82 14.67
N ARG A 34 -3.64 11.01 14.09
CA ARG A 34 -4.80 11.91 13.91
C ARG A 34 -5.87 11.35 12.97
N THR A 35 -5.53 10.37 12.14
CA THR A 35 -6.45 9.77 11.17
C THR A 35 -7.06 8.45 11.65
N MET A 36 -6.61 7.95 12.81
CA MET A 36 -7.10 6.68 13.34
C MET A 36 -8.57 6.79 13.77
N PRO A 37 -9.39 5.80 13.43
CA PRO A 37 -10.76 5.71 13.92
C PRO A 37 -10.78 5.62 15.45
N PRO A 38 -11.64 6.40 16.15
CA PRO A 38 -11.65 6.47 17.61
C PRO A 38 -12.07 5.16 18.29
N TYR A 39 -12.73 4.26 17.55
CA TYR A 39 -13.15 2.95 18.06
C TYR A 39 -12.05 1.89 18.02
N LEU A 40 -10.90 2.17 17.42
CA LEU A 40 -9.76 1.24 17.42
C LEU A 40 -8.91 1.45 18.68
N PRO A 41 -8.47 0.38 19.35
CA PRO A 41 -7.56 0.48 20.48
C PRO A 41 -6.10 0.66 20.04
N ALA A 42 -5.23 1.10 20.95
CA ALA A 42 -3.78 1.10 20.80
C ALA A 42 -3.28 1.75 19.47
N HIS A 43 -3.72 2.96 19.18
CA HIS A 43 -3.45 3.68 17.94
C HIS A 43 -1.96 3.69 17.56
N GLU A 44 -1.07 3.98 18.52
CA GLU A 44 0.39 4.02 18.28
C GLU A 44 0.92 2.68 17.81
N ALA A 45 0.49 1.58 18.46
CA ALA A 45 0.90 0.24 18.08
C ALA A 45 0.37 -0.15 16.68
N LEU A 46 -0.87 0.23 16.36
CA LEU A 46 -1.46 -0.04 15.04
C LEU A 46 -0.77 0.75 13.93
N VAL A 47 -0.42 2.02 14.17
CA VAL A 47 0.34 2.85 13.23
C VAL A 47 1.72 2.26 12.99
N ALA A 48 2.45 1.90 14.05
CA ALA A 48 3.77 1.28 13.94
C ALA A 48 3.70 -0.09 13.25
N LEU A 49 2.73 -0.93 13.61
CA LEU A 49 2.54 -2.25 13.02
C LEU A 49 2.24 -2.17 11.51
N SER A 50 1.35 -1.26 11.10
CA SER A 50 1.06 -1.08 9.67
C SER A 50 2.29 -0.63 8.90
N GLY A 51 3.10 0.29 9.44
CA GLY A 51 4.36 0.71 8.85
C GLY A 51 5.36 -0.44 8.67
N VAL A 52 5.51 -1.29 9.70
CA VAL A 52 6.36 -2.51 9.60
C VAL A 52 5.83 -3.44 8.53
N ILE A 53 4.53 -3.71 8.51
CA ILE A 53 3.90 -4.61 7.52
C ILE A 53 4.12 -4.07 6.10
N GLU A 54 3.95 -2.77 5.86
CA GLU A 54 4.19 -2.14 4.57
C GLU A 54 5.64 -2.33 4.09
N ILE A 55 6.62 -2.10 4.96
CA ILE A 55 8.04 -2.30 4.65
C ILE A 55 8.31 -3.78 4.32
N VAL A 56 7.85 -4.70 5.18
CA VAL A 56 8.07 -6.14 4.99
C VAL A 56 7.45 -6.63 3.69
N LEU A 57 6.22 -6.23 3.39
CA LEU A 57 5.54 -6.62 2.16
C LEU A 57 6.20 -6.00 0.92
N GLY A 58 6.62 -4.74 0.98
CA GLY A 58 7.36 -4.07 -0.10
C GLY A 58 8.69 -4.77 -0.39
N VAL A 59 9.46 -5.11 0.63
CA VAL A 59 10.71 -5.88 0.49
C VAL A 59 10.43 -7.28 -0.07
N ALA A 60 9.42 -7.98 0.45
CA ALA A 60 9.06 -9.33 0.01
C ALA A 60 8.63 -9.39 -1.47
N LEU A 61 8.02 -8.30 -2.01
CA LEU A 61 7.70 -8.20 -3.44
C LEU A 61 8.93 -8.37 -4.33
N VAL A 62 10.07 -7.80 -3.93
CA VAL A 62 11.26 -7.72 -4.78
C VAL A 62 12.37 -8.68 -4.36
N LEU A 63 12.33 -9.20 -3.13
CA LEU A 63 13.36 -10.10 -2.63
C LEU A 63 13.49 -11.37 -3.47
N ARG A 64 12.36 -11.98 -3.83
CA ARG A 64 12.28 -13.14 -4.73
C ARG A 64 11.15 -13.00 -5.73
N PRO A 65 11.28 -12.11 -6.74
CA PRO A 65 10.18 -11.69 -7.60
C PRO A 65 9.60 -12.81 -8.48
N LYS A 66 10.32 -13.91 -8.65
CA LYS A 66 9.90 -15.07 -9.46
C LYS A 66 9.29 -16.22 -8.63
N THR A 67 9.10 -16.01 -7.33
CA THR A 67 8.63 -17.06 -6.42
C THR A 67 7.23 -16.78 -5.88
N ARG A 68 6.66 -17.77 -5.17
CA ARG A 68 5.40 -17.63 -4.45
C ARG A 68 5.46 -16.56 -3.35
N LEU A 69 6.64 -16.23 -2.82
CA LEU A 69 6.81 -15.17 -1.83
C LEU A 69 6.26 -13.83 -2.35
N ARG A 70 6.56 -13.47 -3.61
CA ARG A 70 5.99 -12.28 -4.24
C ARG A 70 4.46 -12.33 -4.30
N VAL A 71 3.89 -13.48 -4.65
CA VAL A 71 2.43 -13.66 -4.72
C VAL A 71 1.79 -13.42 -3.35
N TRP A 72 2.35 -14.01 -2.29
CA TRP A 72 1.88 -13.79 -0.93
C TRP A 72 2.04 -12.34 -0.47
N ALA A 73 3.18 -11.70 -0.81
CA ALA A 73 3.39 -10.28 -0.52
C ALA A 73 2.37 -9.39 -1.23
N ALA A 74 2.07 -9.66 -2.50
CA ALA A 74 1.06 -8.92 -3.26
C ALA A 74 -0.34 -9.08 -2.65
N TRP A 75 -0.73 -10.28 -2.24
CA TRP A 75 -1.98 -10.51 -1.51
C TRP A 75 -2.00 -9.79 -0.16
N GLY A 76 -0.88 -9.80 0.56
CA GLY A 76 -0.73 -9.04 1.82
C GLY A 76 -0.98 -7.56 1.60
N ILE A 77 -0.46 -6.96 0.53
CA ILE A 77 -0.70 -5.56 0.18
C ILE A 77 -2.17 -5.30 -0.15
N VAL A 78 -2.82 -6.17 -0.93
CA VAL A 78 -4.25 -6.04 -1.24
C VAL A 78 -5.08 -6.06 0.04
N LEU A 79 -4.82 -7.01 0.94
CA LEU A 79 -5.53 -7.11 2.22
C LEU A 79 -5.25 -5.90 3.12
N LEU A 80 -4.02 -5.41 3.17
CA LEU A 80 -3.65 -4.22 3.93
C LEU A 80 -4.40 -2.99 3.42
N LEU A 81 -4.47 -2.77 2.10
CA LEU A 81 -5.22 -1.67 1.50
C LEU A 81 -6.69 -1.72 1.89
N ILE A 82 -7.30 -2.90 1.87
CA ILE A 82 -8.69 -3.08 2.31
C ILE A 82 -8.82 -2.76 3.81
N ALA A 83 -7.89 -3.23 4.63
CA ALA A 83 -7.92 -3.03 6.08
C ALA A 83 -7.73 -1.55 6.51
N VAL A 84 -6.95 -0.76 5.75
CA VAL A 84 -6.74 0.66 6.06
C VAL A 84 -7.83 1.58 5.47
N PHE A 85 -8.75 1.04 4.69
CA PHE A 85 -9.82 1.84 4.07
C PHE A 85 -10.70 2.58 5.10
N PRO A 86 -11.12 1.97 6.23
CA PRO A 86 -11.83 2.67 7.29
C PRO A 86 -11.07 3.89 7.84
N ALA A 87 -9.73 3.78 7.99
CA ALA A 87 -8.89 4.89 8.42
C ALA A 87 -8.86 6.03 7.38
N ASN A 88 -8.86 5.70 6.09
CA ASN A 88 -8.94 6.69 5.02
C ASN A 88 -10.29 7.42 5.02
N ILE A 89 -11.39 6.70 5.26
CA ILE A 89 -12.72 7.31 5.43
C ILE A 89 -12.72 8.23 6.65
N GLN A 90 -12.18 7.78 7.78
CA GLN A 90 -12.12 8.58 9.01
C GLN A 90 -11.31 9.86 8.81
N THR A 91 -10.18 9.77 8.10
CA THR A 91 -9.38 10.95 7.70
C THR A 91 -10.24 11.98 6.98
N TYR A 92 -11.01 11.55 5.98
CA TYR A 92 -11.90 12.43 5.23
C TYR A 92 -12.97 13.06 6.13
N LEU A 93 -13.59 12.28 7.00
CA LEU A 93 -14.64 12.78 7.92
C LEU A 93 -14.07 13.80 8.92
N ASN A 94 -12.89 13.54 9.48
CA ASN A 94 -12.23 14.46 10.41
C ASN A 94 -11.86 15.78 9.73
N MET A 95 -11.27 15.72 8.53
CA MET A 95 -10.90 16.91 7.76
C MET A 95 -12.13 17.71 7.32
N LYS A 96 -13.23 17.03 6.99
CA LYS A 96 -14.50 17.68 6.66
C LYS A 96 -15.09 18.41 7.87
N ALA A 97 -15.04 17.80 9.05
CA ALA A 97 -15.57 18.40 10.29
C ALA A 97 -14.78 19.64 10.74
N THR A 98 -13.46 19.67 10.47
CA THR A 98 -12.58 20.79 10.85
C THR A 98 -12.37 21.82 9.74
N ALA A 99 -13.04 21.68 8.59
CA ALA A 99 -12.82 22.50 7.39
C ALA A 99 -11.32 22.59 6.99
N ASP A 100 -10.59 21.47 7.13
CA ASP A 100 -9.15 21.40 6.82
C ASP A 100 -8.91 21.71 5.33
N PRO A 101 -7.98 22.59 4.97
CA PRO A 101 -7.68 22.94 3.57
C PRO A 101 -7.21 21.72 2.73
N ARG A 102 -6.79 20.63 3.37
CA ARG A 102 -6.38 19.37 2.72
C ARG A 102 -7.55 18.41 2.46
N LEU A 103 -8.79 18.81 2.68
CA LEU A 103 -9.99 17.98 2.46
C LEU A 103 -10.04 17.38 1.06
N THR A 104 -9.70 18.15 0.04
CA THR A 104 -9.66 17.67 -1.35
C THR A 104 -8.69 16.52 -1.53
N PHE A 105 -7.52 16.57 -0.87
CA PHE A 105 -6.54 15.48 -0.90
C PHE A 105 -7.11 14.21 -0.25
N ALA A 106 -7.78 14.33 0.90
CA ALA A 106 -8.41 13.20 1.57
C ALA A 106 -9.53 12.58 0.71
N LEU A 107 -10.32 13.42 0.03
CA LEU A 107 -11.37 12.95 -0.87
C LEU A 107 -10.83 12.18 -2.09
N VAL A 108 -9.76 12.71 -2.73
CA VAL A 108 -9.11 12.05 -3.89
C VAL A 108 -8.46 10.73 -3.49
N ARG A 109 -7.96 10.63 -2.26
CA ARG A 109 -7.32 9.42 -1.75
C ARG A 109 -8.27 8.21 -1.70
N LEU A 110 -9.57 8.42 -1.48
CA LEU A 110 -10.55 7.33 -1.41
C LEU A 110 -10.67 6.56 -2.74
N PRO A 111 -10.99 7.19 -3.89
CA PRO A 111 -11.06 6.48 -5.16
C PRO A 111 -9.67 6.01 -5.64
N LEU A 112 -8.58 6.70 -5.28
CA LEU A 112 -7.21 6.32 -5.63
C LEU A 112 -6.82 4.95 -5.07
N GLN A 113 -7.46 4.50 -4.01
CA GLN A 113 -7.24 3.18 -3.44
C GLN A 113 -7.60 2.04 -4.41
N LEU A 114 -8.61 2.21 -5.27
CA LEU A 114 -9.01 1.20 -6.25
C LEU A 114 -7.89 0.89 -7.26
N PRO A 115 -7.26 1.87 -7.94
CA PRO A 115 -6.12 1.61 -8.80
C PRO A 115 -4.91 1.04 -8.05
N LEU A 116 -4.68 1.41 -6.78
CA LEU A 116 -3.60 0.82 -5.98
C LEU A 116 -3.87 -0.66 -5.68
N ILE A 117 -5.10 -1.02 -5.33
CA ILE A 117 -5.52 -2.42 -5.16
C ILE A 117 -5.35 -3.19 -6.48
N ALA A 118 -5.82 -2.64 -7.60
CA ALA A 118 -5.69 -3.27 -8.91
C ALA A 118 -4.21 -3.47 -9.30
N TRP A 119 -3.36 -2.50 -8.99
CA TRP A 119 -1.92 -2.58 -9.23
C TRP A 119 -1.26 -3.70 -8.42
N ALA A 120 -1.51 -3.77 -7.10
CA ALA A 120 -1.02 -4.84 -6.26
C ALA A 120 -1.59 -6.21 -6.69
N TRP A 121 -2.87 -6.26 -7.04
CA TRP A 121 -3.55 -7.48 -7.50
C TRP A 121 -2.96 -8.03 -8.79
N ALA A 122 -2.43 -7.21 -9.69
CA ALA A 122 -1.73 -7.66 -10.89
C ALA A 122 -0.54 -8.57 -10.58
N TYR A 123 0.05 -8.45 -9.38
CA TYR A 123 1.18 -9.26 -8.93
C TYR A 123 0.78 -10.48 -8.09
N THR A 124 -0.49 -10.70 -7.84
CA THR A 124 -0.98 -11.90 -7.11
C THR A 124 -0.94 -13.18 -7.97
N ARG A 125 -0.68 -13.07 -9.27
CA ARG A 125 -0.57 -14.20 -10.19
C ARG A 125 0.89 -14.55 -10.45
N LEU A 126 1.14 -15.83 -10.79
CA LEU A 126 2.49 -16.25 -11.21
C LEU A 126 2.90 -15.49 -12.47
N MET A 127 4.22 -15.22 -12.57
CA MET A 127 4.77 -14.47 -13.70
C MET A 127 4.47 -15.13 -15.06
N PRO A 128 4.18 -14.32 -16.09
CA PRO A 128 4.26 -14.81 -17.47
C PRO A 128 5.67 -15.35 -17.74
N GLN A 129 5.75 -16.52 -18.33
CA GLN A 129 7.04 -17.08 -18.73
C GLN A 129 7.71 -16.17 -19.77
N ARG A 130 9.05 -16.05 -19.67
CA ARG A 130 9.83 -15.33 -20.68
C ARG A 130 9.62 -16.00 -22.04
N PRO A 131 9.26 -15.27 -23.10
CA PRO A 131 9.21 -15.84 -24.44
C PRO A 131 10.56 -16.47 -24.76
N LYS A 132 10.56 -17.74 -25.17
CA LYS A 132 11.77 -18.38 -25.68
C LYS A 132 12.23 -17.56 -26.90
N SER A 133 13.46 -17.05 -26.88
CA SER A 133 14.10 -16.50 -28.09
C SER A 133 14.21 -17.64 -29.11
N ARG A 134 13.51 -17.49 -30.24
CA ARG A 134 13.80 -18.30 -31.42
C ARG A 134 15.10 -17.88 -32.01
#